data_8ffa1da9860791b0f3732e5c622f4f40
#
_entry.id   8ffa1da9860791b0f3732e5c622f4f40
#
_cell.length_a   1.000
_cell.length_b   1.000
_cell.length_c   1.000
_cell.angle_alpha   90.00
_cell.angle_beta   90.00
_cell.angle_gamma   90.00
#
_symmetry.space_group_name_H-M   'P 1'
#
loop_
_entity.id
_entity.type
_entity.pdbx_description
1 polymer ?
#
loop_
_entity_poly.entity_id
_entity_poly.type
_entity_poly.pdbx_seq_one_letter_code
_entity_poly.pdbx_strand_id
1 'polypeptide(L)'
;MIFTRTLAALFTLVLIVPAFADEVVQKSIADLYQEKAELAGKPVKLQGKVVKVNNNIMNRNFLHLQDGSGDPALGTNDLTITSDDTAAMGDTVAVTGTLVVDLDFGAGYKYPLLLEKASITKAQ
;
A
#
# COMPACT_ATOMS: atom_id res chain seq x y z
N MET A 1 -35.00 -60.49 -4.99
CA MET A 1 -35.21 -59.19 -4.39
C MET A 1 -33.91 -58.43 -4.39
N ILE A 2 -33.78 -57.48 -5.29
CA ILE A 2 -32.57 -56.69 -5.43
C ILE A 2 -32.82 -55.37 -4.68
N PHE A 3 -32.15 -55.22 -3.54
CA PHE A 3 -32.17 -53.94 -2.84
C PHE A 3 -31.10 -53.04 -3.46
N THR A 4 -31.54 -52.09 -4.28
CA THR A 4 -30.66 -51.00 -4.73
C THR A 4 -30.52 -50.03 -3.57
N ARG A 5 -29.39 -50.09 -2.87
CA ARG A 5 -29.02 -49.03 -1.95
C ARG A 5 -28.50 -47.89 -2.80
N THR A 6 -29.32 -46.88 -2.95
CA THR A 6 -28.88 -45.58 -3.43
C THR A 6 -28.03 -44.95 -2.34
N LEU A 7 -26.71 -44.99 -2.52
CA LEU A 7 -25.78 -44.25 -1.69
C LEU A 7 -25.94 -42.78 -2.09
N ALA A 8 -26.71 -42.02 -1.32
CA ALA A 8 -26.71 -40.59 -1.47
C ALA A 8 -25.38 -40.09 -0.93
N ALA A 9 -24.44 -39.81 -1.83
CA ALA A 9 -23.22 -39.14 -1.48
C ALA A 9 -23.60 -37.70 -1.13
N LEU A 10 -23.62 -37.38 0.16
CA LEU A 10 -23.77 -36.01 0.63
C LEU A 10 -22.47 -35.29 0.34
N PHE A 11 -22.41 -34.59 -0.78
CA PHE A 11 -21.34 -33.65 -1.05
C PHE A 11 -21.55 -32.47 -0.14
N THR A 12 -20.86 -32.47 0.99
CA THR A 12 -20.72 -31.23 1.77
C THR A 12 -19.75 -30.35 1.00
N LEU A 13 -20.29 -29.38 0.27
CA LEU A 13 -19.50 -28.34 -0.35
C LEU A 13 -18.99 -27.45 0.78
N VAL A 14 -17.76 -27.71 1.25
CA VAL A 14 -17.08 -26.79 2.13
C VAL A 14 -16.63 -25.62 1.27
N LEU A 15 -17.42 -24.55 1.27
CA LEU A 15 -16.99 -23.26 0.78
C LEU A 15 -15.89 -22.76 1.74
N ILE A 16 -14.64 -23.06 1.40
CA ILE A 16 -13.52 -22.38 2.00
C ILE A 16 -13.57 -20.97 1.44
N VAL A 17 -14.20 -20.06 2.17
CA VAL A 17 -14.03 -18.63 1.91
C VAL A 17 -12.60 -18.32 2.30
N PRO A 18 -11.69 -18.02 1.35
CA PRO A 18 -10.36 -17.57 1.73
C PRO A 18 -10.55 -16.36 2.62
N ALA A 19 -9.91 -16.36 3.80
CA ALA A 19 -9.79 -15.14 4.58
C ALA A 19 -9.22 -14.09 3.64
N PHE A 20 -10.01 -13.08 3.32
CA PHE A 20 -9.58 -11.99 2.45
C PHE A 20 -8.51 -11.19 3.20
N ALA A 21 -7.24 -11.54 2.99
CA ALA A 21 -6.22 -10.52 3.02
C ALA A 21 -6.59 -9.54 1.90
N ASP A 22 -6.77 -8.26 2.22
CA ASP A 22 -7.02 -7.24 1.22
C ASP A 22 -6.02 -7.41 0.08
N GLU A 23 -6.51 -7.51 -1.15
CA GLU A 23 -5.64 -7.55 -2.31
C GLU A 23 -4.80 -6.28 -2.37
N VAL A 24 -3.49 -6.46 -2.60
CA VAL A 24 -2.59 -5.35 -2.86
C VAL A 24 -2.88 -4.81 -4.25
N VAL A 25 -3.40 -3.59 -4.33
CA VAL A 25 -3.70 -2.95 -5.63
C VAL A 25 -2.59 -2.00 -6.03
N GLN A 26 -2.27 -2.01 -7.32
CA GLN A 26 -1.30 -1.08 -7.89
C GLN A 26 -2.00 0.23 -8.27
N LYS A 27 -1.45 1.35 -7.81
CA LYS A 27 -1.99 2.69 -8.02
C LYS A 27 -0.89 3.66 -8.38
N SER A 28 -1.25 4.75 -9.06
CA SER A 28 -0.38 5.92 -9.17
C SER A 28 -0.51 6.79 -7.92
N ILE A 29 0.45 7.68 -7.71
CA ILE A 29 0.38 8.65 -6.59
C ILE A 29 -0.88 9.51 -6.73
N ALA A 30 -1.20 9.99 -7.93
CA ALA A 30 -2.43 10.75 -8.16
C ALA A 30 -3.68 9.98 -7.76
N ASP A 31 -3.75 8.68 -8.10
CA ASP A 31 -4.87 7.81 -7.74
C ASP A 31 -5.01 7.67 -6.22
N LEU A 32 -3.90 7.58 -5.49
CA LEU A 32 -3.94 7.47 -4.03
C LEU A 32 -4.58 8.72 -3.40
N TYR A 33 -4.26 9.89 -3.90
CA TYR A 33 -4.89 11.14 -3.43
C TYR A 33 -6.37 11.22 -3.80
N GLN A 34 -6.71 10.80 -5.01
CA GLN A 34 -8.08 10.84 -5.52
C GLN A 34 -8.98 9.83 -4.80
N GLU A 35 -8.46 8.63 -4.52
CA GLU A 35 -9.21 7.51 -3.96
C GLU A 35 -8.91 7.29 -2.46
N LYS A 36 -8.33 8.28 -1.78
CA LYS A 36 -7.84 8.13 -0.40
C LYS A 36 -8.90 7.65 0.58
N ALA A 37 -10.14 8.10 0.45
CA ALA A 37 -11.22 7.68 1.34
C ALA A 37 -11.53 6.18 1.21
N GLU A 38 -11.44 5.64 0.01
CA GLU A 38 -11.70 4.23 -0.27
C GLU A 38 -10.50 3.34 0.07
N LEU A 39 -9.28 3.87 -0.09
CA LEU A 39 -8.04 3.13 0.09
C LEU A 39 -7.46 3.24 1.51
N ALA A 40 -8.01 4.08 2.36
CA ALA A 40 -7.54 4.25 3.74
C ALA A 40 -7.49 2.91 4.48
N GLY A 41 -6.33 2.59 5.06
CA GLY A 41 -6.10 1.35 5.79
C GLY A 41 -5.82 0.13 4.91
N LYS A 42 -5.78 0.28 3.60
CA LYS A 42 -5.57 -0.83 2.65
C LYS A 42 -4.13 -0.92 2.17
N PRO A 43 -3.68 -2.13 1.81
CA PRO A 43 -2.37 -2.32 1.21
C PRO A 43 -2.40 -1.85 -0.25
N VAL A 44 -1.42 -1.04 -0.62
CA VAL A 44 -1.23 -0.55 -1.99
C VAL A 44 0.22 -0.70 -2.39
N LYS A 45 0.47 -0.79 -3.69
CA LYS A 45 1.80 -0.80 -4.27
C LYS A 45 1.90 0.20 -5.40
N LEU A 46 3.09 0.75 -5.57
CA LEU A 46 3.40 1.68 -6.64
C LEU A 46 4.89 1.67 -6.95
N GLN A 47 5.22 2.27 -8.07
CA GLN A 47 6.60 2.57 -8.41
C GLN A 47 6.78 4.07 -8.46
N GLY A 48 7.96 4.52 -8.08
CA GLY A 48 8.28 5.94 -8.14
C GLY A 48 9.77 6.20 -7.98
N LYS A 49 10.13 7.44 -8.22
CA LYS A 49 11.49 7.93 -8.02
C LYS A 49 11.62 8.54 -6.65
N VAL A 50 12.67 8.17 -5.94
CA VAL A 50 13.01 8.75 -4.64
C VAL A 50 13.56 10.16 -4.85
N VAL A 51 12.87 11.15 -4.29
CA VAL A 51 13.26 12.56 -4.42
C VAL A 51 13.74 13.18 -3.10
N LYS A 52 13.49 12.51 -1.99
CA LYS A 52 13.96 12.96 -0.66
C LYS A 52 14.09 11.77 0.27
N VAL A 53 15.11 11.78 1.12
CA VAL A 53 15.37 10.74 2.11
C VAL A 53 15.75 11.38 3.44
N ASN A 54 15.04 11.00 4.50
CA ASN A 54 15.37 11.34 5.88
C ASN A 54 15.36 10.07 6.70
N ASN A 55 16.53 9.53 6.99
CA ASN A 55 16.65 8.29 7.75
C ASN A 55 16.68 8.53 9.25
N ASN A 56 16.22 7.54 10.00
CA ASN A 56 16.28 7.53 11.48
C ASN A 56 15.50 8.66 12.14
N ILE A 57 14.31 8.93 11.64
CA ILE A 57 13.37 9.87 12.24
C ILE A 57 12.30 9.06 12.97
N MET A 58 12.19 9.22 14.29
CA MET A 58 11.24 8.46 15.12
C MET A 58 11.33 6.94 14.89
N ASN A 59 12.56 6.40 14.82
CA ASN A 59 12.86 4.99 14.57
C ASN A 59 12.37 4.45 13.22
N ARG A 60 12.21 5.31 12.23
CA ARG A 60 11.84 4.90 10.86
C ARG A 60 12.50 5.81 9.85
N ASN A 61 12.51 5.38 8.60
CA ASN A 61 13.00 6.17 7.49
C ASN A 61 11.80 6.82 6.77
N PHE A 62 11.95 8.10 6.44
CA PHE A 62 10.96 8.86 5.68
C PHE A 62 11.51 9.12 4.29
N LEU A 63 10.78 8.70 3.27
CA LEU A 63 11.14 8.97 1.88
C LEU A 63 9.98 9.65 1.18
N HIS A 64 10.31 10.45 0.17
CA HIS A 64 9.34 11.04 -0.73
C HIS A 64 9.50 10.44 -2.12
N LEU A 65 8.39 10.02 -2.69
CA LEU A 65 8.33 9.46 -4.04
C LEU A 65 7.50 10.34 -4.97
N GLN A 66 7.92 10.38 -6.23
CA GLN A 66 7.17 10.97 -7.33
C GLN A 66 7.16 9.99 -8.50
N ASP A 67 6.08 9.91 -9.21
CA ASP A 67 5.90 8.98 -10.33
C ASP A 67 5.46 9.68 -11.63
N GLY A 68 5.52 11.01 -11.66
CA GLY A 68 5.08 11.79 -12.80
C GLY A 68 3.58 12.07 -12.83
N SER A 69 2.80 11.46 -11.96
CA SER A 69 1.37 11.73 -11.82
C SER A 69 1.10 12.86 -10.82
N GLY A 70 -0.13 13.36 -10.82
CA GLY A 70 -0.56 14.38 -9.88
C GLY A 70 -0.18 15.80 -10.29
N ASP A 71 -0.52 16.73 -9.42
CA ASP A 71 -0.32 18.16 -9.63
C ASP A 71 0.56 18.75 -8.53
N PRO A 72 1.77 19.25 -8.86
CA PRO A 72 2.64 19.87 -7.86
C PRO A 72 2.01 21.07 -7.15
N ALA A 73 1.14 21.81 -7.82
CA ALA A 73 0.45 22.95 -7.22
C ALA A 73 -0.53 22.54 -6.13
N LEU A 74 -1.04 21.30 -6.19
CA LEU A 74 -1.96 20.74 -5.21
C LEU A 74 -1.26 19.79 -4.23
N GLY A 75 0.02 19.52 -4.42
CA GLY A 75 0.77 18.56 -3.61
C GLY A 75 0.39 17.10 -3.86
N THR A 76 -0.31 16.79 -4.94
CA THR A 76 -0.77 15.41 -5.26
C THR A 76 0.22 14.62 -6.11
N ASN A 77 1.39 15.20 -6.38
CA ASN A 77 2.47 14.58 -7.16
C ASN A 77 3.51 13.85 -6.29
N ASP A 78 3.43 13.99 -4.98
CA ASP A 78 4.44 13.55 -4.02
C ASP A 78 3.79 12.69 -2.93
N LEU A 79 4.39 11.54 -2.66
CA LEU A 79 3.93 10.63 -1.61
C LEU A 79 5.03 10.45 -0.58
N THR A 80 4.70 10.72 0.67
CA THR A 80 5.56 10.37 1.79
C THR A 80 5.36 8.90 2.16
N ILE A 81 6.46 8.17 2.32
CA ILE A 81 6.45 6.80 2.81
C ILE A 81 7.29 6.67 4.07
N THR A 82 6.89 5.79 4.96
CA THR A 82 7.71 5.35 6.10
C THR A 82 8.08 3.90 5.93
N SER A 83 9.30 3.54 6.32
CA SER A 83 9.82 2.19 6.14
C SER A 83 10.98 1.91 7.11
N ASP A 84 11.20 0.64 7.40
CA ASP A 84 12.46 0.18 7.99
C ASP A 84 13.56 0.03 6.93
N ASP A 85 13.16 -0.05 5.65
CA ASP A 85 14.07 -0.03 4.52
C ASP A 85 14.42 1.41 4.14
N THR A 86 15.43 1.57 3.31
CA THR A 86 15.79 2.85 2.74
C THR A 86 16.20 2.71 1.27
N ALA A 87 16.40 3.83 0.63
CA ALA A 87 16.89 3.91 -0.75
C ALA A 87 17.64 5.23 -0.95
N ALA A 88 18.34 5.38 -2.04
CA ALA A 88 19.05 6.59 -2.37
C ALA A 88 18.20 7.53 -3.22
N MET A 89 18.44 8.83 -3.08
CA MET A 89 17.85 9.84 -3.97
C MET A 89 18.17 9.49 -5.42
N GLY A 90 17.15 9.57 -6.27
CA GLY A 90 17.29 9.25 -7.69
C GLY A 90 16.99 7.78 -8.03
N ASP A 91 16.92 6.89 -7.04
CA ASP A 91 16.53 5.50 -7.28
C ASP A 91 15.07 5.42 -7.72
N THR A 92 14.80 4.54 -8.68
CA THR A 92 13.45 4.09 -8.97
C THR A 92 13.17 2.85 -8.15
N VAL A 93 12.11 2.90 -7.37
CA VAL A 93 11.77 1.85 -6.41
C VAL A 93 10.33 1.38 -6.58
N ALA A 94 10.10 0.12 -6.24
CA ALA A 94 8.76 -0.43 -6.05
C ALA A 94 8.50 -0.49 -4.55
N VAL A 95 7.37 0.02 -4.12
CA VAL A 95 7.00 0.06 -2.71
C VAL A 95 5.63 -0.56 -2.50
N THR A 96 5.47 -1.24 -1.38
CA THR A 96 4.21 -1.81 -0.93
C THR A 96 4.04 -1.48 0.54
N GLY A 97 2.92 -0.92 0.90
CA GLY A 97 2.64 -0.56 2.28
C GLY A 97 1.15 -0.32 2.51
N THR A 98 0.82 0.14 3.70
CA THR A 98 -0.56 0.46 4.08
C THR A 98 -0.79 1.96 3.94
N LEU A 99 -1.85 2.32 3.21
CA LEU A 99 -2.21 3.72 3.05
C LEU A 99 -2.89 4.24 4.32
N VAL A 100 -2.36 5.32 4.86
CA VAL A 100 -2.89 5.99 6.05
C VAL A 100 -3.27 7.42 5.66
N VAL A 101 -4.44 7.84 6.12
CA VAL A 101 -5.02 9.14 5.79
C VAL A 101 -5.13 9.97 7.06
N ASP A 102 -4.82 11.26 6.96
CA ASP A 102 -4.91 12.22 8.05
C ASP A 102 -4.12 11.80 9.31
N LEU A 103 -2.88 11.35 9.11
CA LEU A 103 -2.02 10.95 10.20
C LEU A 103 -1.34 12.14 10.85
N ASP A 104 -1.44 12.22 12.17
CA ASP A 104 -0.78 13.23 13.00
C ASP A 104 0.22 12.55 13.93
N PHE A 105 1.52 12.80 13.72
CA PHE A 105 2.59 12.32 14.61
C PHE A 105 2.82 13.21 15.83
N GLY A 106 2.08 14.31 15.95
CA GLY A 106 2.34 15.35 16.94
C GLY A 106 3.41 16.35 16.49
N ALA A 107 3.61 17.42 17.29
CA ALA A 107 4.63 18.45 17.05
C ALA A 107 4.55 19.11 15.64
N GLY A 108 3.36 19.17 15.04
CA GLY A 108 3.15 19.75 13.72
C GLY A 108 3.42 18.83 12.54
N TYR A 109 3.78 17.57 12.79
CA TYR A 109 3.97 16.58 11.74
C TYR A 109 2.64 15.94 11.37
N LYS A 110 1.92 16.58 10.44
CA LYS A 110 0.64 16.09 9.91
C LYS A 110 0.81 15.71 8.44
N TYR A 111 0.30 14.53 8.11
CA TYR A 111 0.33 14.03 6.74
C TYR A 111 -1.10 13.72 6.30
N PRO A 112 -1.61 14.40 5.25
CA PRO A 112 -2.92 14.07 4.71
C PRO A 112 -2.94 12.67 4.10
N LEU A 113 -1.78 12.21 3.62
CA LEU A 113 -1.61 10.89 3.02
C LEU A 113 -0.19 10.39 3.28
N LEU A 114 -0.08 9.14 3.73
CA LEU A 114 1.18 8.49 4.04
C LEU A 114 1.10 7.01 3.70
N LEU A 115 2.13 6.47 3.09
CA LEU A 115 2.27 5.01 2.95
C LEU A 115 3.13 4.49 4.10
N GLU A 116 2.52 3.76 5.02
CA GLU A 116 3.17 3.33 6.24
C GLU A 116 3.69 1.91 6.15
N LYS A 117 4.80 1.63 6.85
CA LYS A 117 5.45 0.31 6.92
C LYS A 117 5.72 -0.25 5.53
N ALA A 118 6.18 0.59 4.64
CA ALA A 118 6.45 0.18 3.27
C ALA A 118 7.65 -0.75 3.19
N SER A 119 7.54 -1.79 2.38
CA SER A 119 8.69 -2.51 1.87
C SER A 119 9.18 -1.80 0.61
N ILE A 120 10.49 -1.68 0.46
CA ILE A 120 11.11 -0.98 -0.65
C ILE A 120 12.03 -1.94 -1.39
N THR A 121 11.81 -2.10 -2.69
CA THR A 121 12.71 -2.83 -3.57
C THR A 121 13.14 -1.94 -4.72
N LYS A 122 14.40 -2.03 -5.12
CA LYS A 122 14.90 -1.27 -6.24
C LYS A 122 14.25 -1.81 -7.52
N ALA A 123 13.55 -0.94 -8.25
CA ALA A 123 13.08 -1.22 -9.60
C ALA A 123 14.15 -0.74 -10.60
N GLN A 124 14.28 -1.43 -11.66
CA GLN A 124 15.24 -1.04 -12.69
C GLN A 124 14.79 0.17 -13.47
#